data_b90339f46e982f05666e5bdeeec98b8b
#
_entry.id   b90339f46e982f05666e5bdeeec98b8b
#
_cell.length_a   1.000
_cell.length_b   1.000
_cell.length_c   1.000
_cell.angle_alpha   90.00
_cell.angle_beta   90.00
_cell.angle_gamma   90.00
#
_symmetry.space_group_name_H-M   'P 1'
#
loop_
_entity.id
_entity.type
_entity.pdbx_description
1 polymer ?
#
loop_
_entity_poly.entity_id
_entity_poly.type
_entity_poly.pdbx_seq_one_letter_code
_entity_poly.pdbx_strand_id
1 'polypeptide(L)'
;MTVPKSSYFTTASYFSGTLFEIRHAVTKHFNLEENNHNLQLENMRLRSQVPSYLYEIGRDSIIHVDSNYHQQYQYIPATIINSTITKRNNFFTLNAGRIHGIRKGLGVFSSNGVVGIIHACSEHFSLVKSVLTSDINIDVMIEGNGAFGLLKWDGKNPNNGQISGITNDIKIPINSNVVTRGGSGIFPRGLTVGKVTKVTPVEGKSVWRIEIQFSEKYAVLENTYIIKNLFLNEMTALQTKNEGY
;
A
#
# COMPACT_ATOMS: atom_id res chain seq x y z
N MET A 1 -39.84 -42.87 -48.87
CA MET A 1 -39.12 -42.89 -47.56
C MET A 1 -38.00 -41.86 -47.63
N THR A 2 -38.25 -40.72 -47.12
CA THR A 2 -37.29 -39.56 -47.04
C THR A 2 -36.79 -39.44 -45.61
N VAL A 3 -35.51 -39.65 -45.42
CA VAL A 3 -34.79 -39.50 -44.12
C VAL A 3 -34.47 -38.03 -43.93
N PRO A 4 -34.75 -37.39 -42.76
CA PRO A 4 -34.49 -35.97 -42.55
C PRO A 4 -32.98 -35.74 -42.26
N LYS A 5 -32.33 -34.94 -43.10
CA LYS A 5 -30.92 -34.53 -43.03
C LYS A 5 -30.62 -33.38 -42.01
N SER A 6 -31.50 -33.11 -41.05
CA SER A 6 -31.37 -31.90 -40.20
C SER A 6 -30.76 -32.12 -38.81
N SER A 7 -30.40 -33.37 -38.44
CA SER A 7 -29.94 -33.64 -37.06
C SER A 7 -28.41 -33.57 -36.87
N TYR A 8 -27.61 -33.52 -37.92
CA TYR A 8 -26.14 -33.55 -37.82
C TYR A 8 -25.49 -32.13 -37.72
N PHE A 9 -26.21 -31.09 -38.13
CA PHE A 9 -25.69 -29.72 -38.11
C PHE A 9 -25.81 -29.05 -36.75
N THR A 10 -26.76 -29.45 -35.91
CA THR A 10 -26.96 -28.88 -34.59
C THR A 10 -25.94 -29.36 -33.54
N THR A 11 -25.44 -30.57 -33.63
CA THR A 11 -24.45 -31.11 -32.69
C THR A 11 -23.03 -30.60 -32.98
N ALA A 12 -22.67 -30.39 -34.24
CA ALA A 12 -21.35 -29.83 -34.59
C ALA A 12 -21.18 -28.35 -34.19
N SER A 13 -22.26 -27.56 -34.28
CA SER A 13 -22.24 -26.12 -33.83
C SER A 13 -22.22 -25.96 -32.30
N TYR A 14 -22.79 -26.91 -31.56
CA TYR A 14 -22.75 -26.90 -30.09
C TYR A 14 -21.34 -27.21 -29.55
N PHE A 15 -20.63 -28.17 -30.17
CA PHE A 15 -19.24 -28.49 -29.78
C PHE A 15 -18.24 -27.40 -30.17
N SER A 16 -18.45 -26.70 -31.27
CA SER A 16 -17.56 -25.59 -31.65
C SER A 16 -17.77 -24.35 -30.77
N GLY A 17 -18.99 -24.08 -30.31
CA GLY A 17 -19.31 -22.98 -29.40
C GLY A 17 -18.64 -23.15 -28.03
N THR A 18 -18.75 -24.33 -27.43
CA THR A 18 -18.13 -24.62 -26.12
C THR A 18 -16.61 -24.61 -26.16
N LEU A 19 -15.97 -25.07 -27.25
CA LEU A 19 -14.52 -24.99 -27.44
C LEU A 19 -14.05 -23.52 -27.60
N PHE A 20 -14.83 -22.68 -28.25
CA PHE A 20 -14.55 -21.23 -28.37
C PHE A 20 -14.70 -20.51 -27.03
N GLU A 21 -15.72 -20.83 -26.22
CA GLU A 21 -15.91 -20.23 -24.89
C GLU A 21 -14.80 -20.63 -23.91
N ILE A 22 -14.36 -21.89 -23.93
CA ILE A 22 -13.24 -22.35 -23.09
C ILE A 22 -11.93 -21.69 -23.53
N ARG A 23 -11.67 -21.58 -24.83
CA ARG A 23 -10.49 -20.84 -25.33
C ARG A 23 -10.54 -19.35 -24.95
N HIS A 24 -11.70 -18.72 -25.06
CA HIS A 24 -11.87 -17.31 -24.69
C HIS A 24 -11.72 -17.07 -23.17
N ALA A 25 -12.20 -18.00 -22.33
CA ALA A 25 -12.04 -17.93 -20.88
C ALA A 25 -10.57 -18.10 -20.47
N VAL A 26 -9.86 -19.05 -21.06
CA VAL A 26 -8.44 -19.30 -20.78
C VAL A 26 -7.56 -18.13 -21.27
N THR A 27 -7.76 -17.64 -22.50
CA THR A 27 -7.01 -16.49 -23.04
C THR A 27 -7.31 -15.20 -22.26
N LYS A 28 -8.55 -15.02 -21.77
CA LYS A 28 -8.93 -13.87 -20.96
C LYS A 28 -8.20 -13.86 -19.60
N HIS A 29 -7.99 -15.01 -18.98
CA HIS A 29 -7.23 -15.13 -17.74
C HIS A 29 -5.74 -14.81 -17.92
N PHE A 30 -5.10 -15.31 -18.99
CA PHE A 30 -3.70 -15.00 -19.28
C PHE A 30 -3.50 -13.52 -19.62
N ASN A 31 -4.37 -12.94 -20.44
CA ASN A 31 -4.32 -11.50 -20.75
C ASN A 31 -4.62 -10.62 -19.55
N LEU A 32 -5.39 -11.09 -18.56
CA LEU A 32 -5.71 -10.33 -17.35
C LEU A 32 -4.49 -10.19 -16.43
N GLU A 33 -3.70 -11.25 -16.28
CA GLU A 33 -2.48 -11.24 -15.46
C GLU A 33 -1.41 -10.33 -16.08
N GLU A 34 -1.17 -10.43 -17.38
CA GLU A 34 -0.25 -9.57 -18.12
C GLU A 34 -0.70 -8.10 -18.11
N ASN A 35 -1.99 -7.84 -18.33
CA ASN A 35 -2.55 -6.49 -18.26
C ASN A 35 -2.46 -5.90 -16.84
N ASN A 36 -2.72 -6.69 -15.80
CA ASN A 36 -2.55 -6.25 -14.42
C ASN A 36 -1.08 -5.91 -14.11
N HIS A 37 -0.15 -6.72 -14.58
CA HIS A 37 1.28 -6.44 -14.41
C HIS A 37 1.69 -5.15 -15.14
N ASN A 38 1.25 -4.96 -16.38
CA ASN A 38 1.53 -3.75 -17.16
C ASN A 38 0.91 -2.50 -16.50
N LEU A 39 -0.31 -2.59 -16.00
CA LEU A 39 -0.97 -1.51 -15.25
C LEU A 39 -0.24 -1.21 -13.93
N GLN A 40 0.31 -2.20 -13.25
CA GLN A 40 1.15 -1.97 -12.08
C GLN A 40 2.43 -1.19 -12.44
N LEU A 41 3.11 -1.57 -13.50
CA LEU A 41 4.32 -0.87 -13.96
C LEU A 41 4.01 0.57 -14.38
N GLU A 42 2.90 0.79 -15.08
CA GLU A 42 2.47 2.14 -15.47
C GLU A 42 2.09 2.99 -14.27
N ASN A 43 1.32 2.46 -13.33
CA ASN A 43 0.99 3.13 -12.06
C ASN A 43 2.25 3.48 -11.26
N MET A 44 3.23 2.59 -11.21
CA MET A 44 4.52 2.83 -10.58
C MET A 44 5.25 4.00 -11.26
N ARG A 45 5.31 4.02 -12.60
CA ARG A 45 5.94 5.09 -13.37
C ARG A 45 5.25 6.43 -13.14
N LEU A 46 3.92 6.47 -13.20
CA LEU A 46 3.15 7.68 -12.97
C LEU A 46 3.34 8.22 -11.54
N ARG A 47 3.34 7.34 -10.53
CA ARG A 47 3.57 7.74 -9.14
C ARG A 47 4.98 8.29 -8.91
N SER A 48 6.00 7.75 -9.58
CA SER A 48 7.37 8.26 -9.47
C SER A 48 7.56 9.65 -10.07
N GLN A 49 6.61 10.11 -10.89
CA GLN A 49 6.62 11.45 -11.50
C GLN A 49 5.84 12.50 -10.69
N VAL A 50 5.16 12.11 -9.62
CA VAL A 50 4.42 13.06 -8.78
C VAL A 50 5.39 13.89 -7.92
N PRO A 51 5.29 15.24 -7.90
CA PRO A 51 6.22 16.12 -7.17
C PRO A 51 6.41 15.79 -5.70
N SER A 52 5.39 15.25 -5.02
CA SER A 52 5.47 14.84 -3.61
C SER A 52 6.44 13.67 -3.34
N TYR A 53 6.89 12.97 -4.38
CA TYR A 53 7.85 11.86 -4.31
C TYR A 53 9.24 12.24 -4.81
N LEU A 54 9.40 13.49 -5.27
CA LEU A 54 10.66 14.06 -5.72
C LEU A 54 11.22 14.98 -4.63
N TYR A 55 12.53 15.00 -4.48
CA TYR A 55 13.22 15.95 -3.60
C TYR A 55 13.56 17.20 -4.40
N GLU A 56 13.07 18.37 -3.97
CA GLU A 56 13.36 19.65 -4.62
C GLU A 56 14.73 20.17 -4.16
N ILE A 57 15.62 20.43 -5.10
CA ILE A 57 16.94 21.02 -4.86
C ILE A 57 16.85 22.50 -5.16
N GLY A 58 16.87 23.32 -4.12
CA GLY A 58 16.98 24.78 -4.19
C GLY A 58 15.64 25.51 -4.31
N ARG A 59 15.36 26.33 -3.31
CA ARG A 59 14.13 27.16 -3.22
C ARG A 59 14.17 28.47 -4.01
N ASP A 60 15.33 28.85 -4.60
CA ASP A 60 15.54 30.24 -5.04
C ASP A 60 15.91 30.42 -6.53
N SER A 61 15.57 29.51 -7.42
CA SER A 61 15.75 29.79 -8.85
C SER A 61 14.59 29.35 -9.69
N ILE A 62 13.90 30.36 -10.26
CA ILE A 62 12.99 30.21 -11.39
C ILE A 62 13.82 29.80 -12.61
N ILE A 63 14.06 28.53 -12.79
CA ILE A 63 14.63 28.00 -14.03
C ILE A 63 13.87 26.72 -14.36
N HIS A 64 13.15 26.74 -15.46
CA HIS A 64 12.49 25.61 -16.09
C HIS A 64 13.54 24.61 -16.63
N VAL A 65 14.01 23.69 -15.78
CA VAL A 65 14.70 22.48 -16.26
C VAL A 65 14.46 21.34 -15.25
N ASP A 66 14.15 20.16 -15.74
CA ASP A 66 13.91 18.91 -14.99
C ASP A 66 15.08 18.45 -14.07
N SER A 67 16.16 19.19 -14.01
CA SER A 67 17.37 18.92 -13.22
C SER A 67 17.26 19.28 -11.73
N ASN A 68 16.19 19.96 -11.29
CA ASN A 68 16.01 20.42 -9.93
C ASN A 68 15.35 19.39 -8.98
N TYR A 69 14.93 18.26 -9.52
CA TYR A 69 14.27 17.20 -8.75
C TYR A 69 15.10 15.92 -8.76
N HIS A 70 15.47 15.43 -7.58
CA HIS A 70 16.01 14.09 -7.43
C HIS A 70 14.93 13.14 -6.92
N GLN A 71 14.81 11.98 -7.56
CA GLN A 71 13.89 10.94 -7.14
C GLN A 71 14.27 10.45 -5.73
N GLN A 72 13.40 10.69 -4.75
CA GLN A 72 13.60 10.23 -3.37
C GLN A 72 13.13 8.79 -3.18
N TYR A 73 12.05 8.38 -3.82
CA TYR A 73 11.45 7.07 -3.65
C TYR A 73 11.46 6.26 -4.94
N GLN A 74 11.88 5.01 -4.84
CA GLN A 74 11.75 4.00 -5.88
C GLN A 74 10.70 2.97 -5.45
N TYR A 75 9.84 2.54 -6.36
CA TYR A 75 8.82 1.54 -6.10
C TYR A 75 9.15 0.24 -6.80
N ILE A 76 8.95 -0.89 -6.11
CA ILE A 76 9.18 -2.23 -6.61
C ILE A 76 7.84 -2.97 -6.54
N PRO A 77 7.23 -3.37 -7.67
CA PRO A 77 5.98 -4.13 -7.66
C PRO A 77 6.21 -5.52 -7.08
N ALA A 78 5.24 -6.01 -6.33
CA ALA A 78 5.27 -7.36 -5.77
C ALA A 78 3.85 -7.88 -5.54
N THR A 79 3.68 -9.20 -5.66
CA THR A 79 2.42 -9.89 -5.46
C THR A 79 2.44 -10.67 -4.14
N ILE A 80 1.32 -10.66 -3.43
CA ILE A 80 1.14 -11.45 -2.22
C ILE A 80 0.86 -12.89 -2.59
N ILE A 81 1.70 -13.81 -2.12
CA ILE A 81 1.55 -15.26 -2.33
C ILE A 81 0.97 -15.98 -1.12
N ASN A 82 1.01 -15.36 0.06
CA ASN A 82 0.38 -15.88 1.28
C ASN A 82 0.05 -14.73 2.23
N SER A 83 -1.05 -14.86 2.97
CA SER A 83 -1.52 -13.83 3.90
C SER A 83 -2.18 -14.39 5.16
N THR A 84 -2.06 -13.66 6.27
CA THR A 84 -2.86 -13.85 7.48
C THR A 84 -3.45 -12.50 7.90
N ILE A 85 -4.73 -12.49 8.31
CA ILE A 85 -5.45 -11.26 8.71
C ILE A 85 -6.24 -11.40 10.01
N THR A 86 -6.34 -12.62 10.56
CA THR A 86 -7.18 -12.93 11.73
C THR A 86 -6.38 -13.26 12.98
N LYS A 87 -5.04 -13.22 12.90
CA LYS A 87 -4.14 -13.50 14.01
C LYS A 87 -3.83 -12.22 14.77
N ARG A 88 -3.25 -12.33 15.97
CA ARG A 88 -2.72 -11.19 16.72
C ARG A 88 -1.57 -10.50 15.98
N ASN A 89 -0.73 -11.29 15.30
CA ASN A 89 0.35 -10.82 14.45
C ASN A 89 0.11 -11.37 13.03
N ASN A 90 -0.15 -10.48 12.11
CA ASN A 90 -0.48 -10.80 10.74
C ASN A 90 0.68 -10.45 9.80
N PHE A 91 0.91 -11.34 8.85
CA PHE A 91 1.99 -11.21 7.88
C PHE A 91 1.49 -11.48 6.47
N PHE A 92 2.13 -10.84 5.50
CA PHE A 92 2.01 -11.12 4.07
C PHE A 92 3.35 -11.59 3.54
N THR A 93 3.34 -12.63 2.71
CA THR A 93 4.54 -13.09 1.99
C THR A 93 4.47 -12.57 0.56
N LEU A 94 5.53 -11.87 0.11
CA LEU A 94 5.64 -11.34 -1.24
C LEU A 94 6.59 -12.18 -2.09
N ASN A 95 6.34 -12.24 -3.39
CA ASN A 95 7.16 -12.88 -4.41
C ASN A 95 8.43 -12.09 -4.80
N ALA A 96 8.91 -11.22 -3.94
CA ALA A 96 10.06 -10.39 -4.17
C ALA A 96 11.00 -10.39 -2.95
N GLY A 97 12.31 -10.54 -3.16
CA GLY A 97 13.31 -10.71 -2.13
C GLY A 97 14.59 -9.90 -2.37
N ARG A 98 15.72 -10.31 -1.75
CA ARG A 98 16.98 -9.58 -1.81
C ARG A 98 17.53 -9.37 -3.21
N ILE A 99 17.30 -10.29 -4.15
CA ILE A 99 17.70 -10.13 -5.56
C ILE A 99 17.06 -8.89 -6.23
N HIS A 100 15.90 -8.46 -5.73
CA HIS A 100 15.20 -7.25 -6.17
C HIS A 100 15.60 -6.00 -5.38
N GLY A 101 16.65 -6.08 -4.53
CA GLY A 101 17.09 -4.99 -3.68
C GLY A 101 16.24 -4.75 -2.43
N ILE A 102 15.41 -5.73 -2.04
CA ILE A 102 14.54 -5.63 -0.87
C ILE A 102 15.33 -5.95 0.39
N ARG A 103 15.08 -5.14 1.43
CA ARG A 103 15.67 -5.28 2.76
C ARG A 103 14.63 -5.02 3.85
N LYS A 104 14.93 -5.44 5.07
CA LYS A 104 14.13 -5.15 6.26
C LYS A 104 13.93 -3.63 6.42
N GLY A 105 12.74 -3.23 6.87
CA GLY A 105 12.40 -1.84 7.17
C GLY A 105 11.78 -1.06 6.01
N LEU A 106 11.72 -1.61 4.78
CA LEU A 106 11.06 -0.96 3.67
C LEU A 106 9.54 -0.96 3.86
N GLY A 107 8.87 0.14 3.51
CA GLY A 107 7.42 0.26 3.53
C GLY A 107 6.78 -0.51 2.37
N VAL A 108 5.54 -0.98 2.60
CA VAL A 108 4.73 -1.66 1.59
C VAL A 108 3.35 -1.01 1.55
N PHE A 109 2.87 -0.71 0.36
CA PHE A 109 1.56 -0.12 0.12
C PHE A 109 0.88 -0.76 -1.10
N SER A 110 -0.41 -0.51 -1.25
CA SER A 110 -1.22 -0.88 -2.40
C SER A 110 -1.77 0.37 -3.09
N SER A 111 -2.59 0.18 -4.12
CA SER A 111 -3.34 1.29 -4.74
C SER A 111 -4.28 2.00 -3.77
N ASN A 112 -4.79 1.30 -2.75
CA ASN A 112 -5.81 1.81 -1.83
C ASN A 112 -5.25 2.26 -0.47
N GLY A 113 -4.03 1.82 -0.10
CA GLY A 113 -3.48 2.24 1.18
C GLY A 113 -2.20 1.54 1.63
N VAL A 114 -1.77 1.88 2.83
CA VAL A 114 -0.59 1.28 3.48
C VAL A 114 -0.88 -0.18 3.83
N VAL A 115 0.08 -1.07 3.56
CA VAL A 115 -0.03 -2.52 3.82
C VAL A 115 0.79 -2.94 5.03
N GLY A 116 2.01 -2.44 5.16
CA GLY A 116 2.90 -2.82 6.26
C GLY A 116 4.36 -2.46 6.02
N ILE A 117 5.25 -3.14 6.74
CA ILE A 117 6.70 -2.93 6.69
C ILE A 117 7.40 -4.27 6.53
N ILE A 118 8.43 -4.36 5.69
CA ILE A 118 9.24 -5.57 5.51
C ILE A 118 9.91 -5.95 6.83
N HIS A 119 9.54 -7.11 7.36
CA HIS A 119 10.07 -7.67 8.60
C HIS A 119 11.32 -8.51 8.36
N ALA A 120 11.29 -9.34 7.32
CA ALA A 120 12.39 -10.22 6.93
C ALA A 120 12.37 -10.45 5.41
N CYS A 121 13.52 -10.82 4.84
CA CYS A 121 13.60 -11.19 3.44
C CYS A 121 14.59 -12.35 3.24
N SER A 122 14.23 -13.27 2.35
CA SER A 122 15.10 -14.29 1.77
C SER A 122 15.63 -13.80 0.41
N GLU A 123 16.24 -14.68 -0.36
CA GLU A 123 16.75 -14.35 -1.69
C GLU A 123 15.61 -13.94 -2.64
N HIS A 124 14.53 -14.71 -2.68
CA HIS A 124 13.42 -14.56 -3.63
C HIS A 124 12.13 -14.02 -3.01
N PHE A 125 11.97 -14.08 -1.68
CA PHE A 125 10.74 -13.71 -0.98
C PHE A 125 10.98 -12.71 0.13
N SER A 126 9.92 -11.99 0.50
CA SER A 126 9.92 -11.14 1.69
C SER A 126 8.67 -11.33 2.53
N LEU A 127 8.83 -11.13 3.84
CA LEU A 127 7.78 -11.19 4.83
C LEU A 127 7.45 -9.78 5.31
N VAL A 128 6.24 -9.34 5.04
CA VAL A 128 5.70 -8.04 5.47
C VAL A 128 4.99 -8.21 6.80
N LYS A 129 5.36 -7.43 7.80
CA LYS A 129 4.57 -7.26 9.01
C LYS A 129 3.42 -6.32 8.69
N SER A 130 2.20 -6.83 8.72
CA SER A 130 1.00 -6.09 8.33
C SER A 130 0.68 -4.97 9.32
N VAL A 131 0.02 -3.89 8.85
CA VAL A 131 -0.61 -2.89 9.74
C VAL A 131 -1.64 -3.53 10.69
N LEU A 132 -2.17 -4.72 10.34
CA LEU A 132 -3.01 -5.55 11.19
C LEU A 132 -2.19 -6.36 12.20
N THR A 133 -1.22 -5.73 12.84
CA THR A 133 -0.36 -6.32 13.87
C THR A 133 -0.26 -5.35 15.04
N SER A 134 -0.44 -5.86 16.26
CA SER A 134 -0.59 -5.02 17.47
C SER A 134 0.68 -4.25 17.86
N ASP A 135 1.85 -4.67 17.42
CA ASP A 135 3.15 -4.09 17.75
C ASP A 135 3.79 -3.27 16.59
N ILE A 136 3.01 -2.96 15.55
CA ILE A 136 3.42 -2.01 14.51
C ILE A 136 2.80 -0.64 14.77
N ASN A 137 3.60 0.41 14.57
CA ASN A 137 3.16 1.79 14.64
C ASN A 137 3.46 2.46 13.31
N ILE A 138 2.46 3.11 12.73
CA ILE A 138 2.61 3.91 11.51
C ILE A 138 2.40 5.38 11.88
N ASP A 139 3.35 6.24 11.48
CA ASP A 139 3.25 7.69 11.65
C ASP A 139 2.24 8.24 10.64
N VAL A 140 1.13 8.77 11.13
CA VAL A 140 0.00 9.24 10.33
C VAL A 140 -0.39 10.67 10.68
N MET A 141 -1.08 11.33 9.76
CA MET A 141 -1.65 12.66 9.97
C MET A 141 -3.07 12.73 9.44
N ILE A 142 -3.87 13.62 10.04
CA ILE A 142 -5.19 13.98 9.54
C ILE A 142 -5.01 15.04 8.45
N GLU A 143 -5.53 14.74 7.27
CA GLU A 143 -5.47 15.66 6.14
C GLU A 143 -6.33 16.92 6.43
N GLY A 144 -5.81 18.08 6.05
CA GLY A 144 -6.49 19.38 6.23
C GLY A 144 -6.06 20.16 7.46
N ASN A 145 -5.93 19.54 8.65
CA ASN A 145 -5.47 20.24 9.87
C ASN A 145 -4.06 19.88 10.33
N GLY A 146 -3.45 18.85 9.71
CA GLY A 146 -2.08 18.45 9.98
C GLY A 146 -1.85 17.78 11.35
N ALA A 147 -2.89 17.51 12.13
CA ALA A 147 -2.78 16.78 13.39
C ALA A 147 -2.20 15.39 13.12
N PHE A 148 -1.19 14.99 13.89
CA PHE A 148 -0.46 13.75 13.65
C PHE A 148 -0.41 12.87 14.89
N GLY A 149 -0.31 11.56 14.67
CA GLY A 149 -0.27 10.57 15.73
C GLY A 149 0.23 9.22 15.22
N LEU A 150 0.16 8.23 16.08
CA LEU A 150 0.56 6.86 15.77
C LEU A 150 -0.67 5.98 15.56
N LEU A 151 -0.75 5.39 14.37
CA LEU A 151 -1.73 4.38 14.02
C LEU A 151 -1.32 3.04 14.62
N LYS A 152 -2.26 2.37 15.26
CA LYS A 152 -2.17 1.00 15.77
C LYS A 152 -3.42 0.22 15.40
N TRP A 153 -3.26 -1.08 15.25
CA TRP A 153 -4.39 -2.00 15.17
C TRP A 153 -4.75 -2.52 16.56
N ASP A 154 -6.04 -2.67 16.85
CA ASP A 154 -6.56 -3.12 18.15
C ASP A 154 -6.56 -4.65 18.33
N GLY A 155 -6.20 -5.40 17.28
CA GLY A 155 -6.17 -6.86 17.30
C GLY A 155 -7.52 -7.53 17.07
N LYS A 156 -8.58 -6.78 16.71
CA LYS A 156 -9.96 -7.29 16.62
C LYS A 156 -10.52 -7.25 15.20
N ASN A 157 -10.73 -6.05 14.67
CA ASN A 157 -11.38 -5.88 13.38
C ASN A 157 -10.35 -5.50 12.30
N PRO A 158 -10.17 -6.31 11.23
CA PRO A 158 -9.21 -6.01 10.17
C PRO A 158 -9.56 -4.77 9.32
N ASN A 159 -10.76 -4.25 9.48
CA ASN A 159 -11.20 -3.05 8.75
C ASN A 159 -10.96 -1.75 9.53
N ASN A 160 -10.60 -1.82 10.82
CA ASN A 160 -10.50 -0.64 11.68
C ASN A 160 -9.12 -0.52 12.31
N GLY A 161 -8.71 0.72 12.52
CA GLY A 161 -7.50 1.06 13.25
C GLY A 161 -7.77 2.15 14.30
N GLN A 162 -6.81 2.39 15.16
CA GLN A 162 -6.86 3.46 16.17
C GLN A 162 -5.65 4.37 16.04
N ILE A 163 -5.88 5.68 16.13
CA ILE A 163 -4.80 6.68 16.21
C ILE A 163 -4.74 7.20 17.66
N SER A 164 -3.53 7.29 18.16
CA SER A 164 -3.21 7.84 19.48
C SER A 164 -2.16 8.93 19.37
N GLY A 165 -2.03 9.77 20.44
CA GLY A 165 -1.01 10.81 20.52
C GLY A 165 -1.44 12.18 19.98
N ILE A 166 -2.69 12.34 19.53
CA ILE A 166 -3.23 13.64 19.14
C ILE A 166 -3.87 14.30 20.35
N THR A 167 -3.49 15.53 20.65
CA THR A 167 -4.01 16.33 21.77
C THR A 167 -5.47 16.74 21.55
N ASN A 168 -6.24 16.88 22.64
CA ASN A 168 -7.68 17.14 22.55
C ASN A 168 -8.06 18.62 22.36
N ASP A 169 -7.10 19.51 22.31
CA ASP A 169 -7.25 20.90 21.88
C ASP A 169 -7.46 21.04 20.36
N ILE A 170 -7.05 20.03 19.59
CA ILE A 170 -7.23 20.03 18.14
C ILE A 170 -8.55 19.36 17.78
N LYS A 171 -9.42 20.07 17.08
CA LYS A 171 -10.69 19.50 16.58
C LYS A 171 -10.44 18.58 15.40
N ILE A 172 -10.92 17.35 15.50
CA ILE A 172 -10.81 16.33 14.44
C ILE A 172 -12.19 16.08 13.83
N PRO A 173 -12.45 16.48 12.57
CA PRO A 173 -13.72 16.22 11.93
C PRO A 173 -13.88 14.71 11.60
N ILE A 174 -15.10 14.19 11.77
CA ILE A 174 -15.47 12.85 11.29
C ILE A 174 -15.39 12.84 9.75
N ASN A 175 -15.06 11.69 9.17
CA ASN A 175 -14.82 11.47 7.73
C ASN A 175 -13.56 12.16 7.17
N SER A 176 -12.73 12.80 8.00
CA SER A 176 -11.42 13.30 7.55
C SER A 176 -10.56 12.16 7.04
N ASN A 177 -9.83 12.40 5.95
CA ASN A 177 -8.86 11.46 5.44
C ASN A 177 -7.66 11.36 6.39
N VAL A 178 -7.15 10.14 6.52
CA VAL A 178 -5.93 9.83 7.26
C VAL A 178 -4.89 9.38 6.25
N VAL A 179 -3.72 10.00 6.30
CA VAL A 179 -2.61 9.72 5.38
C VAL A 179 -1.30 9.55 6.16
N THR A 180 -0.29 8.98 5.54
CA THR A 180 1.06 8.90 6.12
C THR A 180 1.67 10.28 6.27
N ARG A 181 2.39 10.53 7.37
CA ARG A 181 3.05 11.80 7.66
C ARG A 181 4.37 11.97 6.93
N GLY A 182 5.10 10.89 6.68
CA GLY A 182 6.40 10.89 6.01
C GLY A 182 7.61 11.06 6.92
N GLY A 183 7.42 11.27 8.22
CA GLY A 183 8.50 11.60 9.15
C GLY A 183 9.51 10.47 9.41
N SER A 184 9.10 9.21 9.29
CA SER A 184 9.97 8.05 9.50
C SER A 184 10.87 7.71 8.30
N GLY A 185 10.63 8.33 7.12
CA GLY A 185 11.31 7.97 5.87
C GLY A 185 10.94 6.61 5.29
N ILE A 186 10.09 5.82 5.98
CA ILE A 186 9.61 4.51 5.51
C ILE A 186 8.53 4.68 4.45
N PHE A 187 7.61 5.60 4.68
CA PHE A 187 6.54 5.95 3.76
C PHE A 187 6.69 7.40 3.30
N PRO A 188 6.44 7.72 2.03
CA PRO A 188 6.28 9.11 1.61
C PRO A 188 5.06 9.73 2.30
N ARG A 189 5.03 11.03 2.39
CA ARG A 189 3.87 11.77 2.89
C ARG A 189 2.69 11.64 1.93
N GLY A 190 1.47 11.46 2.47
CA GLY A 190 0.24 11.52 1.69
C GLY A 190 -0.26 10.16 1.17
N LEU A 191 0.36 9.02 1.52
CA LEU A 191 -0.24 7.72 1.21
C LEU A 191 -1.50 7.52 2.04
N THR A 192 -2.57 7.12 1.39
CA THR A 192 -3.86 6.85 2.04
C THR A 192 -3.73 5.75 3.09
N VAL A 193 -4.41 5.94 4.21
CA VAL A 193 -4.51 4.97 5.29
C VAL A 193 -5.97 4.62 5.56
N GLY A 194 -6.83 5.64 5.70
CA GLY A 194 -8.23 5.42 5.99
C GLY A 194 -8.99 6.72 6.21
N LYS A 195 -10.16 6.60 6.86
CA LYS A 195 -11.00 7.75 7.24
C LYS A 195 -11.36 7.68 8.73
N VAL A 196 -11.44 8.85 9.37
CA VAL A 196 -11.88 8.98 10.75
C VAL A 196 -13.36 8.61 10.86
N THR A 197 -13.67 7.65 11.74
CA THR A 197 -15.04 7.19 12.00
C THR A 197 -15.56 7.63 13.36
N LYS A 198 -14.67 7.77 14.36
CA LYS A 198 -15.06 8.15 15.71
C LYS A 198 -13.92 8.87 16.42
N VAL A 199 -14.26 9.87 17.22
CA VAL A 199 -13.33 10.63 18.07
C VAL A 199 -13.88 10.63 19.48
N THR A 200 -13.12 10.13 20.45
CA THR A 200 -13.50 10.06 21.87
C THR A 200 -12.37 10.59 22.74
N PRO A 201 -12.66 11.39 23.80
CA PRO A 201 -11.66 11.78 24.76
C PRO A 201 -11.18 10.55 25.54
N VAL A 202 -9.91 10.54 25.92
CA VAL A 202 -9.37 9.53 26.85
C VAL A 202 -9.50 10.09 28.27
N GLU A 203 -10.21 9.37 29.13
CA GLU A 203 -10.42 9.78 30.51
C GLU A 203 -9.09 9.97 31.25
N GLY A 204 -8.97 11.09 31.95
CA GLY A 204 -7.75 11.48 32.68
C GLY A 204 -6.54 11.86 31.81
N LYS A 205 -6.70 12.04 30.49
CA LYS A 205 -5.62 12.43 29.59
C LYS A 205 -6.08 13.52 28.61
N SER A 206 -5.19 14.44 28.29
CA SER A 206 -5.44 15.51 27.30
C SER A 206 -5.21 15.05 25.85
N VAL A 207 -5.70 13.84 25.49
CA VAL A 207 -5.53 13.26 24.16
C VAL A 207 -6.82 12.61 23.65
N TRP A 208 -6.97 12.58 22.33
CA TRP A 208 -8.02 11.86 21.65
C TRP A 208 -7.68 10.35 21.47
N ARG A 209 -8.70 9.52 21.53
CA ARG A 209 -8.73 8.18 20.91
C ARG A 209 -9.54 8.31 19.63
N ILE A 210 -8.90 8.08 18.49
CA ILE A 210 -9.51 8.24 17.18
C ILE A 210 -9.59 6.86 16.52
N GLU A 211 -10.81 6.45 16.17
CA GLU A 211 -11.05 5.24 15.41
C GLU A 211 -11.11 5.60 13.93
N ILE A 212 -10.50 4.77 13.10
CA ILE A 212 -10.49 4.92 11.64
C ILE A 212 -10.98 3.64 10.96
N GLN A 213 -11.57 3.79 9.80
CA GLN A 213 -11.79 2.71 8.87
C GLN A 213 -10.67 2.71 7.84
N PHE A 214 -9.99 1.57 7.67
CA PHE A 214 -8.96 1.43 6.65
C PHE A 214 -9.55 1.54 5.24
N SER A 215 -8.82 2.17 4.33
CA SER A 215 -9.19 2.24 2.91
C SER A 215 -8.88 0.95 2.17
N GLU A 216 -7.89 0.17 2.65
CA GLU A 216 -7.50 -1.10 2.06
C GLU A 216 -8.35 -2.25 2.57
N LYS A 217 -8.67 -3.18 1.67
CA LYS A 217 -9.37 -4.44 1.97
C LYS A 217 -8.36 -5.58 2.04
N TYR A 218 -7.73 -5.77 3.19
CA TYR A 218 -6.62 -6.72 3.38
C TYR A 218 -6.97 -8.18 3.09
N ALA A 219 -8.27 -8.55 3.12
CA ALA A 219 -8.73 -9.93 2.87
C ALA A 219 -8.60 -10.35 1.39
N VAL A 220 -8.61 -9.39 0.47
CA VAL A 220 -8.57 -9.61 -0.98
C VAL A 220 -7.38 -8.90 -1.65
N LEU A 221 -6.40 -8.50 -0.84
CA LEU A 221 -5.22 -7.79 -1.30
C LEU A 221 -4.26 -8.75 -2.01
N GLU A 222 -3.94 -8.47 -3.26
CA GLU A 222 -3.03 -9.26 -4.09
C GLU A 222 -1.78 -8.47 -4.52
N ASN A 223 -1.97 -7.25 -5.01
CA ASN A 223 -0.94 -6.45 -5.63
C ASN A 223 -0.43 -5.34 -4.71
N THR A 224 0.89 -5.25 -4.58
CA THR A 224 1.56 -4.29 -3.68
C THR A 224 2.76 -3.64 -4.34
N TYR A 225 3.23 -2.56 -3.73
CA TYR A 225 4.46 -1.87 -4.08
C TYR A 225 5.33 -1.73 -2.84
N ILE A 226 6.60 -2.08 -2.97
CA ILE A 226 7.60 -1.90 -1.92
C ILE A 226 8.31 -0.58 -2.16
N ILE A 227 8.45 0.22 -1.10
CA ILE A 227 9.02 1.56 -1.14
C ILE A 227 10.48 1.50 -0.74
N LYS A 228 11.37 1.95 -1.61
CA LYS A 228 12.78 2.17 -1.32
C LYS A 228 13.05 3.66 -1.28
N ASN A 229 13.30 4.21 -0.09
CA ASN A 229 13.77 5.57 0.07
C ASN A 229 15.27 5.61 -0.21
N LEU A 230 15.68 6.35 -1.24
CA LEU A 230 17.07 6.43 -1.70
C LEU A 230 17.94 7.28 -0.76
N PHE A 231 17.34 8.19 0.02
CA PHE A 231 18.05 9.07 0.98
C PHE A 231 17.88 8.64 2.44
N LEU A 232 17.31 7.45 2.71
CA LEU A 232 17.06 6.99 4.08
C LEU A 232 18.34 6.92 4.92
N ASN A 233 19.43 6.43 4.35
CA ASN A 233 20.69 6.29 5.07
C ASN A 233 21.29 7.66 5.47
N GLU A 234 21.21 8.65 4.57
CA GLU A 234 21.66 10.02 4.83
C GLU A 234 20.84 10.68 5.93
N MET A 235 19.50 10.57 5.83
CA MET A 235 18.57 11.08 6.84
C MET A 235 18.83 10.46 8.22
N THR A 236 19.00 9.14 8.28
CA THR A 236 19.26 8.43 9.54
C THR A 236 20.60 8.83 10.13
N ALA A 237 21.65 8.97 9.32
CA ALA A 237 22.97 9.38 9.77
C ALA A 237 22.97 10.80 10.38
N LEU A 238 22.15 11.71 9.84
CA LEU A 238 21.97 13.06 10.40
C LEU A 238 21.22 13.03 11.74
N GLN A 239 20.19 12.21 11.86
CA GLN A 239 19.40 12.08 13.10
C GLN A 239 20.25 11.49 14.23
N THR A 240 21.04 10.43 13.95
CA THR A 240 21.89 9.78 14.96
C THR A 240 23.01 10.74 15.48
N LYS A 241 23.50 11.66 14.65
CA LYS A 241 24.47 12.68 15.11
C LYS A 241 23.90 13.66 16.11
N ASN A 242 22.58 13.92 16.09
CA ASN A 242 21.92 14.87 16.99
C ASN A 242 21.52 14.23 18.34
N GLU A 243 21.43 12.89 18.43
CA GLU A 243 21.12 12.19 19.70
C GLU A 243 22.37 12.03 20.61
N GLY A 244 23.53 12.46 20.17
CA GLY A 244 24.81 12.40 20.92
C GLY A 244 25.20 13.71 21.63
N TYR A 245 24.29 14.66 21.80
CA TYR A 245 24.48 15.88 22.59
C TYR A 245 23.52 15.96 23.75
#